data_dd418bad73ed35b4bda26927b9c92969
#
_entry.id   dd418bad73ed35b4bda26927b9c92969
#
_cell.length_a   1.000
_cell.length_b   1.000
_cell.length_c   1.000
_cell.angle_alpha   90.00
_cell.angle_beta   90.00
_cell.angle_gamma   90.00
#
_symmetry.space_group_name_H-M   'P 1'
#
loop_
_entity.id
_entity.type
_entity.pdbx_description
1 polymer ?
#
loop_
_entity_poly.entity_id
_entity_poly.type
_entity_poly.pdbx_seq_one_letter_code
_entity_poly.pdbx_strand_id
1 'polypeptide(L)'
;MTIRVRFVALLLCLWSGVAEAQSGPKPIETVPGMPPVVDPSNLYSETRALSPAVAGALSRVYVPNRQGNDVWVIDPATMKVVDKFPVGINPQHVVPSWDLKTLWVTNNAEGRTDGTLTPIDPISGKPGKAIAVDDPYNMYFSPDGRSAIVVAEALKRLDLRDPQTMALQGSIAVPQCKGINHADFSIDGRTAIFTCEFQGGLARIDLVNRKVLGYLKLSRGGMPQDVRSSPDGKVFYVADMKAGGVFVIDGERFAEIDFLKTGIGTHGLYPSRDGSRLYVANRGSMHVFGPPRGKGSVSVIDFASRKVVATWPIPGGGSPDMGNVSVDGKTLWLSGRFDNVVYAIDTTSGEVRSIPVGKEPHGLTVWPQPGRYSLGHTGNMR
;
A
#
# COMPACT_ATOMS: atom_id res chain seq x y z
N MET A 1 -10.72 96.59 -1.27
CA MET A 1 -10.03 95.48 -1.96
C MET A 1 -9.90 94.34 -0.90
N THR A 2 -10.88 93.40 -0.95
CA THR A 2 -11.08 92.42 0.13
C THR A 2 -10.70 91.05 -0.41
N ILE A 3 -9.62 90.47 0.10
CA ILE A 3 -9.10 89.16 -0.31
C ILE A 3 -9.85 88.10 0.53
N ARG A 4 -10.60 87.20 -0.17
CA ARG A 4 -11.21 86.00 0.48
C ARG A 4 -10.25 84.82 0.34
N VAL A 5 -9.79 84.32 1.46
CA VAL A 5 -9.02 83.06 1.58
C VAL A 5 -10.03 81.92 1.68
N ARG A 6 -9.91 80.92 0.76
CA ARG A 6 -10.68 79.67 0.79
C ARG A 6 -9.82 78.61 1.45
N PHE A 7 -10.27 78.09 2.58
CA PHE A 7 -9.73 76.86 3.20
C PHE A 7 -10.29 75.65 2.46
N VAL A 8 -9.36 74.81 1.89
CA VAL A 8 -9.69 73.48 1.40
C VAL A 8 -9.40 72.47 2.48
N ALA A 9 -10.46 71.83 3.03
CA ALA A 9 -10.31 70.75 4.00
C ALA A 9 -10.04 69.45 3.23
N LEU A 10 -8.84 68.87 3.46
CA LEU A 10 -8.45 67.54 2.92
C LEU A 10 -9.02 66.48 3.92
N LEU A 11 -10.04 65.71 3.46
CA LEU A 11 -10.49 64.52 4.18
C LEU A 11 -9.53 63.34 3.86
N LEU A 12 -8.73 62.93 4.82
CA LEU A 12 -7.99 61.69 4.80
C LEU A 12 -8.93 60.52 5.16
N CYS A 13 -9.35 59.74 4.18
CA CYS A 13 -10.00 58.42 4.44
C CYS A 13 -8.92 57.43 4.84
N LEU A 14 -8.88 57.08 6.13
CA LEU A 14 -8.13 55.94 6.66
C LEU A 14 -8.87 54.65 6.26
N TRP A 15 -8.36 53.96 5.26
CA TRP A 15 -8.78 52.59 4.99
C TRP A 15 -8.08 51.68 6.00
N SER A 16 -8.78 51.25 7.02
CA SER A 16 -8.38 50.13 7.87
C SER A 16 -8.62 48.84 7.11
N GLY A 17 -7.59 48.36 6.41
CA GLY A 17 -7.58 47.03 5.85
C GLY A 17 -7.57 46.01 6.98
N VAL A 18 -8.67 45.36 7.23
CA VAL A 18 -8.74 44.14 8.05
C VAL A 18 -8.03 43.05 7.22
N ALA A 19 -6.81 42.71 7.61
CA ALA A 19 -6.14 41.53 7.12
C ALA A 19 -6.94 40.32 7.57
N GLU A 20 -7.72 39.70 6.68
CA GLU A 20 -8.24 38.34 6.89
C GLU A 20 -7.04 37.42 7.08
N ALA A 21 -6.83 36.98 8.31
CA ALA A 21 -5.92 35.90 8.59
C ALA A 21 -6.41 34.68 7.76
N GLN A 22 -5.66 34.30 6.73
CA GLN A 22 -5.88 33.04 6.03
C GLN A 22 -5.80 31.93 7.06
N SER A 23 -6.95 31.43 7.47
CA SER A 23 -7.02 30.23 8.30
C SER A 23 -6.35 29.10 7.51
N GLY A 24 -5.27 28.54 8.01
CA GLY A 24 -4.63 27.36 7.45
C GLY A 24 -5.66 26.24 7.24
N PRO A 25 -5.35 25.21 6.44
CA PRO A 25 -6.27 24.12 6.18
C PRO A 25 -6.77 23.54 7.51
N LYS A 26 -8.08 23.36 7.63
CA LYS A 26 -8.69 22.78 8.85
C LYS A 26 -8.08 21.40 9.10
N PRO A 27 -7.71 21.06 10.34
CA PRO A 27 -7.26 19.72 10.70
C PRO A 27 -8.30 18.68 10.27
N ILE A 28 -7.81 17.54 9.76
CA ILE A 28 -8.71 16.41 9.42
C ILE A 28 -9.12 15.75 10.74
N GLU A 29 -10.43 15.61 10.93
CA GLU A 29 -10.98 14.85 12.04
C GLU A 29 -10.84 13.37 11.75
N THR A 30 -9.92 12.71 12.47
CA THR A 30 -9.64 11.28 12.35
C THR A 30 -10.53 10.45 13.27
N VAL A 31 -10.63 9.14 13.02
CA VAL A 31 -11.28 8.20 13.96
C VAL A 31 -10.59 8.26 15.34
N PRO A 32 -11.34 8.13 16.44
CA PRO A 32 -10.76 8.14 17.79
C PRO A 32 -9.69 7.04 17.96
N GLY A 33 -8.50 7.44 18.39
CA GLY A 33 -7.34 6.54 18.59
C GLY A 33 -6.38 6.48 17.39
N MET A 34 -6.77 6.97 16.23
CA MET A 34 -5.84 7.15 15.12
C MET A 34 -4.89 8.34 15.42
N PRO A 35 -3.58 8.21 15.15
CA PRO A 35 -2.68 9.35 15.19
C PRO A 35 -3.15 10.48 14.25
N PRO A 36 -2.97 11.75 14.61
CA PRO A 36 -3.41 12.87 13.79
C PRO A 36 -2.66 12.90 12.45
N VAL A 37 -3.35 13.34 11.39
CA VAL A 37 -2.73 13.57 10.09
C VAL A 37 -1.86 14.84 10.19
N VAL A 38 -0.55 14.68 9.97
CA VAL A 38 0.41 15.78 10.13
C VAL A 38 0.35 16.74 8.94
N ASP A 39 0.30 16.20 7.73
CA ASP A 39 0.20 16.98 6.50
C ASP A 39 -0.99 16.49 5.65
N PRO A 40 -2.12 17.18 5.68
CA PRO A 40 -3.29 16.83 4.87
C PRO A 40 -3.08 16.91 3.36
N SER A 41 -2.02 17.59 2.91
CA SER A 41 -1.69 17.70 1.48
C SER A 41 -0.78 16.57 1.00
N ASN A 42 -0.09 15.89 1.94
CA ASN A 42 0.82 14.79 1.61
C ASN A 42 0.86 13.71 2.72
N LEU A 43 0.02 12.69 2.59
CA LEU A 43 -0.03 11.54 3.49
C LEU A 43 1.30 10.81 3.63
N TYR A 44 2.18 10.94 2.63
CA TYR A 44 3.49 10.29 2.61
C TYR A 44 4.60 11.14 3.23
N SER A 45 4.29 12.33 3.76
CA SER A 45 5.26 13.19 4.43
C SER A 45 5.88 12.53 5.67
N GLU A 46 5.08 11.77 6.42
CA GLU A 46 5.53 11.02 7.61
C GLU A 46 6.42 9.82 7.27
N THR A 47 6.37 9.33 6.03
CA THR A 47 7.18 8.20 5.59
C THR A 47 8.61 8.59 5.18
N ARG A 48 9.13 9.70 5.69
CA ARG A 48 10.51 10.16 5.49
C ARG A 48 11.45 9.79 6.63
N ALA A 49 10.93 9.45 7.80
CA ALA A 49 11.70 9.12 8.99
C ALA A 49 11.26 7.80 9.62
N LEU A 50 12.19 7.09 10.22
CA LEU A 50 11.89 5.88 10.98
C LEU A 50 11.24 6.23 12.32
N SER A 51 10.22 5.47 12.71
CA SER A 51 9.65 5.52 14.05
C SER A 51 10.68 5.06 15.10
N PRO A 52 10.71 5.66 16.30
CA PRO A 52 11.49 5.09 17.42
C PRO A 52 11.12 3.65 17.76
N ALA A 53 9.91 3.20 17.42
CA ALA A 53 9.44 1.83 17.66
C ALA A 53 10.25 0.76 16.92
N VAL A 54 10.94 1.12 15.82
CA VAL A 54 11.78 0.18 15.06
C VAL A 54 13.26 0.21 15.45
N ALA A 55 13.60 0.87 16.57
CA ALA A 55 14.97 0.92 17.06
C ALA A 55 15.49 -0.50 17.32
N GLY A 56 16.68 -0.80 16.80
CA GLY A 56 17.31 -2.12 16.90
C GLY A 56 16.81 -3.17 15.89
N ALA A 57 15.81 -2.86 15.08
CA ALA A 57 15.37 -3.77 14.02
C ALA A 57 16.48 -3.98 12.96
N LEU A 58 16.60 -5.22 12.49
CA LEU A 58 17.55 -5.56 11.42
C LEU A 58 17.09 -4.95 10.08
N SER A 59 18.03 -4.33 9.35
CA SER A 59 17.78 -3.93 7.97
C SER A 59 17.77 -5.16 7.07
N ARG A 60 16.58 -5.58 6.61
CA ARG A 60 16.37 -6.82 5.85
C ARG A 60 15.25 -6.66 4.83
N VAL A 61 15.27 -7.52 3.80
CA VAL A 61 14.15 -7.75 2.89
C VAL A 61 13.64 -9.17 3.14
N TYR A 62 12.41 -9.29 3.61
CA TYR A 62 11.76 -10.57 3.90
C TYR A 62 10.90 -10.97 2.70
N VAL A 63 11.21 -12.12 2.11
CA VAL A 63 10.64 -12.58 0.84
C VAL A 63 9.86 -13.88 1.06
N PRO A 64 8.51 -13.83 1.12
CA PRO A 64 7.69 -15.02 1.21
C PRO A 64 7.66 -15.72 -0.15
N ASN A 65 7.96 -17.02 -0.18
CA ASN A 65 7.98 -17.84 -1.38
C ASN A 65 6.82 -18.83 -1.35
N ARG A 66 5.78 -18.55 -2.15
CA ARG A 66 4.50 -19.27 -2.11
C ARG A 66 4.64 -20.77 -2.26
N GLN A 67 5.37 -21.22 -3.25
CA GLN A 67 5.60 -22.65 -3.51
C GLN A 67 6.76 -23.24 -2.70
N GLY A 68 7.58 -22.38 -2.07
CA GLY A 68 8.64 -22.80 -1.17
C GLY A 68 8.14 -23.11 0.25
N ASN A 69 7.01 -22.52 0.66
CA ASN A 69 6.54 -22.51 2.05
C ASN A 69 7.59 -21.99 3.03
N ASP A 70 8.34 -21.00 2.59
CA ASP A 70 9.46 -20.42 3.34
C ASP A 70 9.53 -18.90 3.16
N VAL A 71 10.32 -18.26 4.01
CA VAL A 71 10.75 -16.88 3.85
C VAL A 71 12.26 -16.87 3.67
N TRP A 72 12.74 -16.21 2.61
CA TRP A 72 14.15 -15.92 2.41
C TRP A 72 14.41 -14.46 2.81
N VAL A 73 15.57 -14.25 3.41
CA VAL A 73 15.95 -12.94 3.97
C VAL A 73 17.14 -12.40 3.22
N ILE A 74 16.99 -11.22 2.62
CA ILE A 74 18.09 -10.54 1.90
C ILE A 74 18.63 -9.41 2.78
N ASP A 75 19.95 -9.29 2.83
CA ASP A 75 20.61 -8.10 3.34
C ASP A 75 20.71 -7.06 2.21
N PRO A 76 20.00 -5.91 2.34
CA PRO A 76 19.98 -4.90 1.29
C PRO A 76 21.34 -4.22 1.06
N ALA A 77 22.23 -4.20 2.05
CA ALA A 77 23.56 -3.61 1.91
C ALA A 77 24.49 -4.46 1.04
N THR A 78 24.37 -5.79 1.13
CA THR A 78 25.21 -6.74 0.38
C THR A 78 24.51 -7.32 -0.84
N MET A 79 23.20 -7.12 -0.99
CA MET A 79 22.36 -7.71 -2.04
C MET A 79 22.42 -9.25 -2.04
N LYS A 80 22.58 -9.87 -0.87
CA LYS A 80 22.72 -11.33 -0.73
C LYS A 80 21.65 -11.89 0.19
N VAL A 81 21.19 -13.11 -0.10
CA VAL A 81 20.41 -13.91 0.84
C VAL A 81 21.31 -14.28 2.03
N VAL A 82 20.86 -13.96 3.24
CA VAL A 82 21.60 -14.16 4.49
C VAL A 82 20.92 -15.16 5.43
N ASP A 83 19.64 -15.44 5.21
CA ASP A 83 18.88 -16.40 6.01
C ASP A 83 17.70 -16.96 5.21
N LYS A 84 17.17 -18.10 5.67
CA LYS A 84 15.94 -18.71 5.18
C LYS A 84 15.34 -19.60 6.26
N PHE A 85 14.02 -19.58 6.39
CA PHE A 85 13.32 -20.42 7.35
C PHE A 85 11.92 -20.83 6.84
N PRO A 86 11.42 -22.01 7.24
CA PRO A 86 10.10 -22.45 6.90
C PRO A 86 9.03 -21.62 7.62
N VAL A 87 7.87 -21.48 6.98
CA VAL A 87 6.66 -20.87 7.53
C VAL A 87 5.45 -21.76 7.24
N GLY A 88 4.22 -21.24 7.29
CA GLY A 88 3.04 -21.99 6.91
C GLY A 88 2.93 -22.25 5.41
N ILE A 89 1.85 -22.93 5.02
CA ILE A 89 1.61 -23.33 3.62
C ILE A 89 1.20 -22.10 2.79
N ASN A 90 1.85 -21.93 1.64
CA ASN A 90 1.56 -20.91 0.65
C ASN A 90 1.62 -19.47 1.21
N PRO A 91 2.78 -19.01 1.72
CA PRO A 91 2.94 -17.67 2.25
C PRO A 91 2.74 -16.62 1.16
N GLN A 92 1.89 -15.61 1.42
CA GLN A 92 1.54 -14.56 0.46
C GLN A 92 2.28 -13.26 0.75
N HIS A 93 2.19 -12.74 1.97
CA HIS A 93 2.72 -11.43 2.31
C HIS A 93 3.47 -11.45 3.63
N VAL A 94 4.43 -10.53 3.77
CA VAL A 94 5.04 -10.17 5.05
C VAL A 94 4.56 -8.76 5.41
N VAL A 95 3.88 -8.63 6.54
CA VAL A 95 3.11 -7.44 6.91
C VAL A 95 3.58 -6.91 8.26
N PRO A 96 4.07 -5.65 8.36
CA PRO A 96 4.39 -5.06 9.65
C PRO A 96 3.14 -4.87 10.51
N SER A 97 3.24 -5.20 11.81
CA SER A 97 2.19 -4.90 12.79
C SER A 97 1.96 -3.38 12.91
N TRP A 98 0.79 -2.98 13.42
CA TRP A 98 0.46 -1.57 13.60
C TRP A 98 1.47 -0.85 14.49
N ASP A 99 1.93 -1.50 15.54
CA ASP A 99 2.94 -0.97 16.48
C ASP A 99 4.39 -1.14 16.01
N LEU A 100 4.61 -1.69 14.82
CA LEU A 100 5.91 -1.89 14.18
C LEU A 100 6.85 -2.88 14.90
N LYS A 101 6.33 -3.70 15.83
CA LYS A 101 7.14 -4.62 16.66
C LYS A 101 7.16 -6.06 16.18
N THR A 102 6.32 -6.41 15.22
CA THR A 102 6.21 -7.76 14.66
C THR A 102 6.03 -7.68 13.15
N LEU A 103 6.62 -8.58 12.41
CA LEU A 103 6.31 -8.81 11.01
C LEU A 103 5.48 -10.10 10.92
N TRP A 104 4.32 -10.03 10.27
CA TRP A 104 3.41 -11.17 10.14
C TRP A 104 3.50 -11.77 8.73
N VAL A 105 3.78 -13.06 8.63
CA VAL A 105 3.68 -13.79 7.37
C VAL A 105 2.27 -14.36 7.26
N THR A 106 1.53 -13.99 6.23
CA THR A 106 0.21 -14.55 5.94
C THR A 106 0.37 -15.81 5.09
N ASN A 107 -0.06 -16.96 5.61
CA ASN A 107 0.04 -18.26 4.96
C ASN A 107 -1.36 -18.77 4.66
N ASN A 108 -1.89 -18.48 3.45
CA ASN A 108 -3.31 -18.70 3.16
C ASN A 108 -3.68 -20.15 2.86
N ALA A 109 -2.70 -21.05 2.73
CA ALA A 109 -2.92 -22.46 2.40
C ALA A 109 -3.86 -22.63 1.19
N GLU A 110 -3.54 -21.95 0.07
CA GLU A 110 -4.39 -21.83 -1.11
C GLU A 110 -5.05 -23.14 -1.54
N GLY A 111 -6.34 -23.06 -1.87
CA GLY A 111 -7.19 -24.26 -2.11
C GLY A 111 -7.74 -24.89 -0.83
N ARG A 112 -7.37 -24.36 0.34
CA ARG A 112 -7.83 -24.73 1.68
C ARG A 112 -8.17 -23.44 2.44
N THR A 113 -8.75 -23.57 3.64
CA THR A 113 -9.06 -22.39 4.49
C THR A 113 -8.39 -22.45 5.85
N ASP A 114 -7.60 -23.49 6.13
CA ASP A 114 -6.87 -23.71 7.39
C ASP A 114 -5.46 -23.07 7.32
N GLY A 115 -5.40 -21.78 7.11
CA GLY A 115 -4.16 -21.03 7.04
C GLY A 115 -3.56 -20.70 8.42
N THR A 116 -2.47 -19.94 8.38
CA THR A 116 -1.77 -19.50 9.60
C THR A 116 -1.16 -18.11 9.43
N LEU A 117 -0.89 -17.43 10.55
CA LEU A 117 -0.02 -16.26 10.64
C LEU A 117 1.27 -16.65 11.35
N THR A 118 2.42 -16.44 10.72
CA THR A 118 3.73 -16.67 11.35
C THR A 118 4.34 -15.34 11.75
N PRO A 119 4.57 -15.05 13.05
CA PRO A 119 5.25 -13.83 13.46
C PRO A 119 6.76 -13.95 13.21
N ILE A 120 7.38 -12.84 12.85
CA ILE A 120 8.84 -12.67 12.81
C ILE A 120 9.17 -11.53 13.78
N ASP A 121 10.12 -11.78 14.67
CA ASP A 121 10.72 -10.72 15.49
C ASP A 121 11.72 -9.91 14.65
N PRO A 122 11.46 -8.62 14.38
CA PRO A 122 12.30 -7.82 13.52
C PRO A 122 13.67 -7.47 14.13
N ILE A 123 13.89 -7.69 15.42
CA ILE A 123 15.18 -7.47 16.09
C ILE A 123 16.10 -8.67 15.86
N SER A 124 15.61 -9.89 16.11
CA SER A 124 16.40 -11.11 15.88
C SER A 124 16.33 -11.62 14.43
N GLY A 125 15.31 -11.20 13.67
CA GLY A 125 15.01 -11.70 12.33
C GLY A 125 14.46 -13.13 12.31
N LYS A 126 14.05 -13.70 13.46
CA LYS A 126 13.66 -15.11 13.58
C LYS A 126 12.13 -15.27 13.66
N PRO A 127 11.58 -16.36 13.06
CA PRO A 127 10.17 -16.67 13.16
C PRO A 127 9.80 -17.19 14.55
N GLY A 128 8.59 -16.84 15.00
CA GLY A 128 7.95 -17.40 16.18
C GLY A 128 6.95 -18.50 15.83
N LYS A 129 6.17 -18.91 16.82
CA LYS A 129 5.14 -19.94 16.66
C LYS A 129 3.97 -19.41 15.81
N ALA A 130 3.60 -20.14 14.77
CA ALA A 130 2.47 -19.81 13.92
C ALA A 130 1.13 -19.90 14.69
N ILE A 131 0.20 -19.02 14.35
CA ILE A 131 -1.17 -18.96 14.89
C ILE A 131 -2.14 -19.40 13.80
N ALA A 132 -3.07 -20.30 14.12
CA ALA A 132 -4.09 -20.75 13.18
C ALA A 132 -5.09 -19.62 12.88
N VAL A 133 -5.32 -19.36 11.61
CA VAL A 133 -6.22 -18.32 11.11
C VAL A 133 -6.85 -18.79 9.80
N ASP A 134 -8.15 -18.59 9.64
CA ASP A 134 -8.84 -18.97 8.42
C ASP A 134 -8.40 -18.09 7.23
N ASP A 135 -7.91 -18.73 6.17
CA ASP A 135 -7.69 -18.17 4.84
C ASP A 135 -7.00 -16.77 4.82
N PRO A 136 -5.86 -16.57 5.49
CA PRO A 136 -5.22 -15.26 5.59
C PRO A 136 -4.45 -14.95 4.30
N TYR A 137 -5.16 -14.50 3.26
CA TYR A 137 -4.51 -14.06 2.01
C TYR A 137 -3.62 -12.85 2.27
N ASN A 138 -4.16 -11.85 2.95
CA ASN A 138 -3.44 -10.63 3.30
C ASN A 138 -3.88 -10.13 4.68
N MET A 139 -3.18 -9.14 5.21
CA MET A 139 -3.50 -8.55 6.49
C MET A 139 -3.27 -7.03 6.49
N TYR A 140 -4.17 -6.33 7.17
CA TYR A 140 -4.12 -4.90 7.41
C TYR A 140 -4.35 -4.60 8.89
N PHE A 141 -4.29 -3.34 9.27
CA PHE A 141 -4.66 -2.88 10.61
C PHE A 141 -5.67 -1.74 10.49
N SER A 142 -6.60 -1.67 11.43
CA SER A 142 -7.46 -0.49 11.52
C SER A 142 -6.60 0.74 11.85
N PRO A 143 -6.92 1.93 11.30
CA PRO A 143 -6.12 3.13 11.52
C PRO A 143 -5.98 3.53 13.00
N ASP A 144 -6.92 3.12 13.85
CA ASP A 144 -6.88 3.31 15.30
C ASP A 144 -6.05 2.25 16.05
N GLY A 145 -5.50 1.25 15.33
CA GLY A 145 -4.69 0.18 15.89
C GLY A 145 -5.44 -0.84 16.74
N ARG A 146 -6.78 -0.81 16.77
CA ARG A 146 -7.59 -1.70 17.64
C ARG A 146 -7.85 -3.07 17.04
N SER A 147 -7.70 -3.23 15.74
CA SER A 147 -7.93 -4.50 15.06
C SER A 147 -6.88 -4.77 13.99
N ALA A 148 -6.39 -5.99 13.93
CA ALA A 148 -5.83 -6.57 12.71
C ALA A 148 -7.00 -6.98 11.82
N ILE A 149 -6.91 -6.68 10.52
CA ILE A 149 -7.92 -6.99 9.51
C ILE A 149 -7.35 -8.07 8.61
N VAL A 150 -7.71 -9.32 8.86
CA VAL A 150 -7.29 -10.45 8.03
C VAL A 150 -8.24 -10.59 6.84
N VAL A 151 -7.69 -10.60 5.64
CA VAL A 151 -8.45 -10.78 4.41
C VAL A 151 -8.62 -12.26 4.15
N ALA A 152 -9.80 -12.79 4.45
CA ALA A 152 -10.19 -14.15 4.15
C ALA A 152 -10.83 -14.22 2.76
N GLU A 153 -9.97 -14.30 1.74
CA GLU A 153 -10.29 -14.10 0.33
C GLU A 153 -11.33 -15.08 -0.20
N ALA A 154 -11.08 -16.37 -0.04
CA ALA A 154 -11.98 -17.44 -0.48
C ALA A 154 -13.31 -17.42 0.28
N LEU A 155 -13.27 -16.96 1.54
CA LEU A 155 -14.45 -16.85 2.42
C LEU A 155 -15.22 -15.55 2.21
N LYS A 156 -14.73 -14.61 1.39
CA LYS A 156 -15.34 -13.31 1.08
C LYS A 156 -15.71 -12.53 2.34
N ARG A 157 -14.78 -12.43 3.27
CA ARG A 157 -14.96 -11.68 4.51
C ARG A 157 -13.66 -11.07 4.99
N LEU A 158 -13.78 -10.09 5.86
CA LEU A 158 -12.67 -9.49 6.61
C LEU A 158 -12.82 -9.92 8.06
N ASP A 159 -11.86 -10.65 8.58
CA ASP A 159 -11.83 -11.03 10.00
C ASP A 159 -11.11 -9.96 10.80
N LEU A 160 -11.82 -9.35 11.73
CA LEU A 160 -11.26 -8.39 12.68
C LEU A 160 -10.70 -9.14 13.87
N ARG A 161 -9.43 -8.96 14.17
CA ARG A 161 -8.72 -9.68 15.21
C ARG A 161 -7.99 -8.72 16.16
N ASP A 162 -7.79 -9.13 17.37
CA ASP A 162 -6.94 -8.42 18.30
C ASP A 162 -5.53 -8.29 17.70
N PRO A 163 -4.92 -7.08 17.62
CA PRO A 163 -3.69 -6.85 16.88
C PRO A 163 -2.46 -7.51 17.50
N GLN A 164 -2.52 -7.95 18.76
CA GLN A 164 -1.41 -8.59 19.46
C GLN A 164 -1.58 -10.10 19.59
N THR A 165 -2.78 -10.55 19.96
CA THR A 165 -3.05 -11.97 20.21
C THR A 165 -3.63 -12.71 19.01
N MET A 166 -4.08 -11.97 18.00
CA MET A 166 -4.81 -12.48 16.82
C MET A 166 -6.14 -13.18 17.18
N ALA A 167 -6.67 -12.98 18.39
CA ALA A 167 -7.98 -13.47 18.77
C ALA A 167 -9.07 -12.80 17.93
N LEU A 168 -10.05 -13.58 17.45
CA LEU A 168 -11.14 -13.08 16.62
C LEU A 168 -12.05 -12.14 17.41
N GLN A 169 -12.25 -10.91 16.92
CA GLN A 169 -13.17 -9.89 17.48
C GLN A 169 -14.51 -9.83 16.74
N GLY A 170 -14.56 -10.32 15.52
CA GLY A 170 -15.72 -10.32 14.65
C GLY A 170 -15.34 -10.37 13.18
N SER A 171 -16.34 -10.34 12.30
CA SER A 171 -16.10 -10.40 10.84
C SER A 171 -17.04 -9.46 10.10
N ILE A 172 -16.58 -8.96 8.95
CA ILE A 172 -17.38 -8.20 7.99
C ILE A 172 -17.54 -9.06 6.74
N ALA A 173 -18.75 -9.55 6.48
CA ALA A 173 -19.05 -10.27 5.24
C ALA A 173 -19.05 -9.30 4.05
N VAL A 174 -18.39 -9.70 2.94
CA VAL A 174 -18.31 -8.91 1.69
C VAL A 174 -18.77 -9.79 0.51
N PRO A 175 -20.03 -10.24 0.49
CA PRO A 175 -20.50 -11.34 -0.35
C PRO A 175 -20.40 -11.08 -1.86
N GLN A 176 -20.44 -9.81 -2.30
CA GLN A 176 -20.34 -9.43 -3.71
C GLN A 176 -18.88 -9.16 -4.15
N CYS A 177 -17.89 -9.40 -3.29
CA CYS A 177 -16.48 -9.21 -3.58
C CYS A 177 -15.78 -10.56 -3.72
N LYS A 178 -15.90 -11.20 -4.89
CA LYS A 178 -15.17 -12.43 -5.17
C LYS A 178 -13.69 -12.09 -5.38
N GLY A 179 -12.81 -12.75 -4.61
CA GLY A 179 -11.40 -12.44 -4.58
C GLY A 179 -11.15 -11.09 -3.90
N ILE A 180 -11.66 -10.90 -2.68
CA ILE A 180 -11.32 -9.73 -1.88
C ILE A 180 -9.83 -9.76 -1.57
N ASN A 181 -9.11 -8.67 -1.87
CA ASN A 181 -7.66 -8.75 -2.01
C ASN A 181 -6.96 -7.61 -1.26
N HIS A 182 -6.60 -6.54 -1.96
CA HIS A 182 -5.80 -5.45 -1.42
C HIS A 182 -6.65 -4.25 -1.00
N ALA A 183 -6.09 -3.40 -0.14
CA ALA A 183 -6.80 -2.25 0.39
C ALA A 183 -5.93 -1.01 0.60
N ASP A 184 -6.58 0.15 0.57
CA ASP A 184 -6.08 1.36 1.20
C ASP A 184 -7.21 2.12 1.90
N PHE A 185 -6.84 3.07 2.77
CA PHE A 185 -7.70 3.70 3.75
C PHE A 185 -7.95 5.17 3.42
N SER A 186 -9.15 5.66 3.75
CA SER A 186 -9.41 7.10 3.72
C SER A 186 -8.48 7.84 4.69
N ILE A 187 -8.22 9.10 4.38
CA ILE A 187 -7.30 9.94 5.16
C ILE A 187 -7.73 10.09 6.62
N ASP A 188 -9.04 10.06 6.88
CA ASP A 188 -9.62 10.15 8.21
C ASP A 188 -9.70 8.80 8.96
N GLY A 189 -9.34 7.70 8.29
CA GLY A 189 -9.36 6.35 8.85
C GLY A 189 -10.74 5.71 8.98
N ARG A 190 -11.82 6.35 8.49
CA ARG A 190 -13.20 5.85 8.65
C ARG A 190 -13.54 4.74 7.69
N THR A 191 -12.98 4.78 6.48
CA THR A 191 -13.31 3.82 5.42
C THR A 191 -12.06 3.22 4.79
N ALA A 192 -12.24 2.05 4.18
CA ALA A 192 -11.25 1.43 3.31
C ALA A 192 -11.89 1.02 1.98
N ILE A 193 -11.10 1.04 0.91
CA ILE A 193 -11.47 0.48 -0.38
C ILE A 193 -10.68 -0.80 -0.57
N PHE A 194 -11.39 -1.91 -0.78
CA PHE A 194 -10.82 -3.22 -1.10
C PHE A 194 -11.04 -3.55 -2.57
N THR A 195 -10.05 -4.16 -3.20
CA THR A 195 -10.18 -4.73 -4.54
C THR A 195 -10.90 -6.07 -4.48
N CYS A 196 -11.71 -6.35 -5.52
CA CYS A 196 -12.45 -7.58 -5.73
C CYS A 196 -11.94 -8.22 -7.01
N GLU A 197 -10.82 -8.93 -6.94
CA GLU A 197 -10.03 -9.41 -8.07
C GLU A 197 -10.89 -10.14 -9.11
N PHE A 198 -11.61 -11.18 -8.69
CA PHE A 198 -12.39 -12.04 -9.59
C PHE A 198 -13.79 -11.51 -9.89
N GLN A 199 -14.19 -10.39 -9.26
CA GLN A 199 -15.43 -9.69 -9.56
C GLN A 199 -15.24 -8.53 -10.54
N GLY A 200 -13.99 -8.05 -10.71
CA GLY A 200 -13.67 -6.90 -11.56
C GLY A 200 -14.22 -5.58 -11.00
N GLY A 201 -14.12 -5.39 -9.69
CA GLY A 201 -14.65 -4.23 -9.01
C GLY A 201 -14.01 -3.94 -7.65
N LEU A 202 -14.62 -3.04 -6.91
CA LEU A 202 -14.16 -2.58 -5.61
C LEU A 202 -15.29 -2.70 -4.58
N ALA A 203 -14.92 -2.86 -3.31
CA ALA A 203 -15.82 -2.77 -2.16
C ALA A 203 -15.36 -1.62 -1.25
N ARG A 204 -16.28 -0.72 -0.87
CA ARG A 204 -16.04 0.32 0.14
C ARG A 204 -16.57 -0.14 1.49
N ILE A 205 -15.72 -0.13 2.50
CA ILE A 205 -16.01 -0.65 3.84
C ILE A 205 -15.99 0.50 4.85
N ASP A 206 -17.02 0.61 5.67
CA ASP A 206 -17.07 1.43 6.87
C ASP A 206 -16.41 0.65 8.02
N LEU A 207 -15.23 1.07 8.41
CA LEU A 207 -14.45 0.40 9.47
C LEU A 207 -15.01 0.69 10.86
N VAL A 208 -15.65 1.85 11.06
CA VAL A 208 -16.25 2.26 12.34
C VAL A 208 -17.49 1.43 12.66
N ASN A 209 -18.41 1.33 11.67
CA ASN A 209 -19.67 0.60 11.82
C ASN A 209 -19.56 -0.86 11.34
N ARG A 210 -18.38 -1.31 10.87
CA ARG A 210 -18.08 -2.68 10.44
C ARG A 210 -19.05 -3.21 9.39
N LYS A 211 -19.26 -2.45 8.32
CA LYS A 211 -20.21 -2.79 7.25
C LYS A 211 -19.75 -2.38 5.87
N VAL A 212 -20.26 -3.04 4.85
CA VAL A 212 -20.09 -2.65 3.46
C VAL A 212 -20.96 -1.43 3.17
N LEU A 213 -20.35 -0.37 2.60
CA LEU A 213 -21.05 0.83 2.14
C LEU A 213 -21.54 0.72 0.71
N GLY A 214 -20.83 -0.03 -0.13
CA GLY A 214 -21.19 -0.23 -1.53
C GLY A 214 -20.13 -0.96 -2.33
N TYR A 215 -20.46 -1.23 -3.58
CA TYR A 215 -19.61 -1.87 -4.56
C TYR A 215 -19.52 -1.01 -5.82
N LEU A 216 -18.34 -0.94 -6.42
CA LEU A 216 -18.10 -0.26 -7.68
C LEU A 216 -17.61 -1.27 -8.72
N LYS A 217 -18.34 -1.42 -9.82
CA LYS A 217 -17.87 -2.20 -10.97
C LYS A 217 -16.97 -1.32 -11.84
N LEU A 218 -15.77 -1.80 -12.15
CA LEU A 218 -14.85 -1.09 -13.02
C LEU A 218 -15.22 -1.24 -14.49
N SER A 219 -15.06 -0.18 -15.26
CA SER A 219 -15.58 -0.07 -16.64
C SER A 219 -14.97 -1.07 -17.62
N ARG A 220 -13.72 -1.55 -17.37
CA ARG A 220 -12.98 -2.41 -18.28
C ARG A 220 -13.08 -3.91 -17.95
N GLY A 221 -13.93 -4.30 -17.00
CA GLY A 221 -14.16 -5.70 -16.64
C GLY A 221 -12.88 -6.44 -16.24
N GLY A 222 -12.03 -5.78 -15.43
CA GLY A 222 -10.67 -6.20 -15.16
C GLY A 222 -10.52 -7.24 -14.05
N MET A 223 -9.29 -7.25 -13.50
CA MET A 223 -8.85 -8.00 -12.32
C MET A 223 -8.07 -7.04 -11.43
N PRO A 224 -8.77 -6.19 -10.63
CA PRO A 224 -8.10 -5.20 -9.79
C PRO A 224 -7.26 -5.88 -8.71
N GLN A 225 -6.06 -5.35 -8.52
CA GLN A 225 -5.04 -5.86 -7.61
C GLN A 225 -4.78 -4.84 -6.50
N ASP A 226 -3.64 -4.18 -6.50
CA ASP A 226 -3.27 -3.24 -5.46
C ASP A 226 -4.05 -1.91 -5.57
N VAL A 227 -4.18 -1.21 -4.44
CA VAL A 227 -4.80 0.11 -4.35
C VAL A 227 -3.97 1.03 -3.47
N ARG A 228 -3.82 2.29 -3.90
CA ARG A 228 -3.13 3.35 -3.14
C ARG A 228 -3.86 4.67 -3.25
N SER A 229 -3.95 5.38 -2.14
CA SER A 229 -4.46 6.75 -2.12
C SER A 229 -3.46 7.72 -2.74
N SER A 230 -3.97 8.82 -3.30
CA SER A 230 -3.15 9.98 -3.66
C SER A 230 -2.55 10.62 -2.41
N PRO A 231 -1.47 11.45 -2.56
CA PRO A 231 -0.88 12.14 -1.43
C PRO A 231 -1.87 12.97 -0.60
N ASP A 232 -2.87 13.59 -1.25
CA ASP A 232 -3.91 14.37 -0.60
C ASP A 232 -5.14 13.54 -0.15
N GLY A 233 -5.10 12.22 -0.33
CA GLY A 233 -6.14 11.28 0.08
C GLY A 233 -7.48 11.40 -0.69
N LYS A 234 -7.55 12.22 -1.75
CA LYS A 234 -8.81 12.48 -2.47
C LYS A 234 -9.16 11.41 -3.49
N VAL A 235 -8.17 10.78 -4.10
CA VAL A 235 -8.37 9.73 -5.08
C VAL A 235 -7.63 8.46 -4.69
N PHE A 236 -8.09 7.33 -5.22
CA PHE A 236 -7.42 6.05 -5.10
C PHE A 236 -6.98 5.56 -6.47
N TYR A 237 -5.74 5.15 -6.58
CA TYR A 237 -5.17 4.49 -7.74
C TYR A 237 -5.33 2.99 -7.56
N VAL A 238 -5.93 2.31 -8.55
CA VAL A 238 -6.20 0.87 -8.51
C VAL A 238 -5.52 0.20 -9.67
N ALA A 239 -4.51 -0.62 -9.40
CA ALA A 239 -3.85 -1.43 -10.42
C ALA A 239 -4.80 -2.51 -10.91
N ASP A 240 -4.86 -2.73 -12.22
CA ASP A 240 -5.69 -3.78 -12.79
C ASP A 240 -4.90 -4.62 -13.78
N MET A 241 -4.74 -5.89 -13.42
CA MET A 241 -3.90 -6.84 -14.14
C MET A 241 -4.43 -7.14 -15.54
N LYS A 242 -5.73 -7.29 -15.69
CA LYS A 242 -6.37 -7.63 -16.97
C LYS A 242 -6.58 -6.40 -17.86
N ALA A 243 -6.92 -5.26 -17.29
CA ALA A 243 -7.06 -4.01 -18.02
C ALA A 243 -5.70 -3.43 -18.48
N GLY A 244 -4.60 -3.79 -17.80
CA GLY A 244 -3.24 -3.36 -18.15
C GLY A 244 -3.02 -1.89 -17.86
N GLY A 245 -3.45 -1.43 -16.68
CA GLY A 245 -3.32 -0.04 -16.26
C GLY A 245 -3.86 0.21 -14.87
N VAL A 246 -3.98 1.49 -14.54
CA VAL A 246 -4.38 1.98 -13.23
C VAL A 246 -5.65 2.81 -13.36
N PHE A 247 -6.72 2.38 -12.71
CA PHE A 247 -7.93 3.18 -12.56
C PHE A 247 -7.70 4.28 -11.52
N VAL A 248 -8.30 5.45 -11.74
CA VAL A 248 -8.35 6.55 -10.78
C VAL A 248 -9.76 6.66 -10.25
N ILE A 249 -9.92 6.50 -8.96
CA ILE A 249 -11.22 6.46 -8.27
C ILE A 249 -11.34 7.70 -7.39
N ASP A 250 -12.41 8.46 -7.58
CA ASP A 250 -12.79 9.53 -6.65
C ASP A 250 -13.17 8.93 -5.29
N GLY A 251 -12.42 9.30 -4.25
CA GLY A 251 -12.58 8.71 -2.92
C GLY A 251 -13.87 9.09 -2.22
N GLU A 252 -14.43 10.29 -2.48
CA GLU A 252 -15.67 10.76 -1.90
C GLU A 252 -16.88 10.14 -2.59
N ARG A 253 -16.95 10.28 -3.93
CA ARG A 253 -18.07 9.79 -4.75
C ARG A 253 -18.06 8.28 -4.93
N PHE A 254 -16.90 7.62 -4.68
CA PHE A 254 -16.67 6.21 -4.97
C PHE A 254 -17.01 5.88 -6.43
N ALA A 255 -16.41 6.60 -7.35
CA ALA A 255 -16.64 6.53 -8.79
C ALA A 255 -15.32 6.54 -9.57
N GLU A 256 -15.27 5.78 -10.67
CA GLU A 256 -14.17 5.82 -11.63
C GLU A 256 -14.18 7.18 -12.35
N ILE A 257 -13.05 7.88 -12.35
CA ILE A 257 -12.89 9.19 -12.98
C ILE A 257 -11.83 9.23 -14.09
N ASP A 258 -10.90 8.26 -14.11
CA ASP A 258 -9.87 8.16 -15.15
C ASP A 258 -9.26 6.75 -15.20
N PHE A 259 -8.50 6.47 -16.27
CA PHE A 259 -7.73 5.25 -16.45
C PHE A 259 -6.39 5.55 -17.13
N LEU A 260 -5.31 5.18 -16.47
CA LEU A 260 -3.93 5.36 -16.93
C LEU A 260 -3.39 4.04 -17.46
N LYS A 261 -3.18 3.93 -18.77
CA LYS A 261 -2.57 2.73 -19.34
C LYS A 261 -1.09 2.65 -18.93
N THR A 262 -0.64 1.51 -18.40
CA THR A 262 0.74 1.29 -17.95
C THR A 262 1.40 0.14 -18.72
N GLY A 263 1.11 -1.12 -18.37
CA GLY A 263 1.73 -2.28 -19.00
C GLY A 263 0.87 -3.53 -18.87
N ILE A 264 1.40 -4.65 -19.31
CA ILE A 264 0.70 -5.94 -19.22
C ILE A 264 0.79 -6.47 -17.80
N GLY A 265 -0.37 -6.84 -17.22
CA GLY A 265 -0.40 -7.45 -15.90
C GLY A 265 -0.08 -6.47 -14.77
N THR A 266 -0.65 -5.25 -14.82
CA THR A 266 -0.46 -4.21 -13.79
C THR A 266 -0.91 -4.71 -12.43
N HIS A 267 -0.02 -4.66 -11.43
CA HIS A 267 -0.23 -5.34 -10.15
C HIS A 267 0.08 -4.46 -8.92
N GLY A 268 1.34 -4.24 -8.56
CA GLY A 268 1.72 -3.53 -7.34
C GLY A 268 1.87 -2.02 -7.52
N LEU A 269 1.58 -1.24 -6.49
CA LEU A 269 1.60 0.23 -6.47
C LEU A 269 2.43 0.74 -5.28
N TYR A 270 3.47 1.53 -5.53
CA TYR A 270 4.40 2.00 -4.48
C TYR A 270 4.67 3.49 -4.61
N PRO A 271 4.20 4.32 -3.66
CA PRO A 271 4.53 5.74 -3.63
C PRO A 271 6.03 5.98 -3.38
N SER A 272 6.59 7.00 -4.04
CA SER A 272 7.90 7.51 -3.68
C SER A 272 7.88 8.14 -2.28
N ARG A 273 9.03 8.21 -1.61
CA ARG A 273 9.14 8.72 -0.24
C ARG A 273 8.80 10.21 -0.10
N ASP A 274 8.90 10.96 -1.18
CA ASP A 274 8.49 12.38 -1.23
C ASP A 274 7.01 12.57 -1.62
N GLY A 275 6.31 11.50 -1.98
CA GLY A 275 4.93 11.56 -2.44
C GLY A 275 4.75 12.18 -3.82
N SER A 276 5.82 12.32 -4.62
CA SER A 276 5.71 12.91 -5.96
C SER A 276 5.36 11.90 -7.05
N ARG A 277 5.69 10.60 -6.85
CA ARG A 277 5.56 9.56 -7.87
C ARG A 277 4.90 8.30 -7.32
N LEU A 278 4.28 7.55 -8.23
CA LEU A 278 3.76 6.20 -7.99
C LEU A 278 4.46 5.23 -8.94
N TYR A 279 5.20 4.27 -8.38
CA TYR A 279 5.80 3.17 -9.13
C TYR A 279 4.76 2.06 -9.30
N VAL A 280 4.61 1.59 -10.52
CA VAL A 280 3.59 0.62 -10.92
C VAL A 280 4.26 -0.62 -11.47
N ALA A 281 4.19 -1.73 -10.77
CA ALA A 281 4.71 -3.01 -11.24
C ALA A 281 3.78 -3.60 -12.30
N ASN A 282 4.30 -3.87 -13.50
CA ASN A 282 3.59 -4.57 -14.56
C ASN A 282 4.19 -5.96 -14.71
N ARG A 283 3.48 -6.98 -14.28
CA ARG A 283 3.96 -8.36 -14.18
C ARG A 283 4.32 -9.00 -15.53
N GLY A 284 3.91 -8.39 -16.65
CA GLY A 284 4.09 -8.96 -17.98
C GLY A 284 3.17 -10.16 -18.29
N SER A 285 2.26 -10.47 -17.38
CA SER A 285 1.30 -11.57 -17.51
C SER A 285 -0.04 -11.19 -16.87
N MET A 286 -1.14 -11.54 -17.52
CA MET A 286 -2.50 -11.41 -16.99
C MET A 286 -2.96 -12.66 -16.22
N HIS A 287 -2.09 -13.66 -16.07
CA HIS A 287 -2.40 -14.90 -15.37
C HIS A 287 -2.07 -14.79 -13.88
N VAL A 288 -2.94 -15.29 -13.04
CA VAL A 288 -2.75 -15.35 -11.60
C VAL A 288 -1.69 -16.39 -11.24
N PHE A 289 -1.68 -17.51 -11.95
CA PHE A 289 -0.79 -18.65 -11.70
C PHE A 289 0.02 -19.03 -12.94
N GLY A 290 1.27 -19.36 -12.72
CA GLY A 290 2.15 -19.94 -13.70
C GLY A 290 2.55 -19.04 -14.89
N PRO A 291 3.41 -19.55 -15.77
CA PRO A 291 3.78 -18.86 -16.98
C PRO A 291 2.56 -18.69 -17.93
N PRO A 292 2.57 -17.76 -18.90
CA PRO A 292 3.79 -17.31 -19.55
C PRO A 292 4.44 -16.13 -18.83
N ARG A 293 5.77 -16.14 -18.84
CA ARG A 293 6.59 -14.99 -18.55
C ARG A 293 6.40 -13.98 -19.66
N GLY A 294 5.99 -12.79 -19.28
CA GLY A 294 5.79 -11.72 -20.23
C GLY A 294 6.97 -10.75 -20.28
N LYS A 295 6.73 -9.59 -20.85
CA LYS A 295 7.65 -8.45 -20.85
C LYS A 295 7.26 -7.55 -19.67
N GLY A 296 7.73 -7.89 -18.45
CA GLY A 296 7.50 -7.10 -17.26
C GLY A 296 8.19 -5.76 -17.34
N SER A 297 7.64 -4.79 -16.64
CA SER A 297 8.16 -3.43 -16.55
C SER A 297 7.72 -2.74 -15.28
N VAL A 298 8.31 -1.58 -14.98
CA VAL A 298 7.80 -0.65 -13.98
C VAL A 298 7.43 0.64 -14.69
N SER A 299 6.17 1.08 -14.56
CA SER A 299 5.74 2.40 -15.02
C SER A 299 5.81 3.38 -13.86
N VAL A 300 6.16 4.64 -14.15
CA VAL A 300 6.22 5.72 -13.17
C VAL A 300 5.12 6.71 -13.49
N ILE A 301 4.18 6.88 -12.57
CA ILE A 301 3.14 7.89 -12.64
C ILE A 301 3.58 9.08 -11.79
N ASP A 302 3.47 10.29 -12.34
CA ASP A 302 3.59 11.53 -11.60
C ASP A 302 2.24 11.90 -10.99
N PHE A 303 2.18 12.06 -9.66
CA PHE A 303 0.93 12.30 -8.95
C PHE A 303 0.29 13.64 -9.30
N ALA A 304 1.10 14.68 -9.55
CA ALA A 304 0.59 16.03 -9.82
C ALA A 304 -0.09 16.12 -11.18
N SER A 305 0.53 15.55 -12.20
CA SER A 305 -0.01 15.56 -13.58
C SER A 305 -0.93 14.38 -13.88
N ARG A 306 -0.93 13.33 -13.05
CA ARG A 306 -1.64 12.06 -13.28
C ARG A 306 -1.26 11.42 -14.62
N LYS A 307 0.02 11.44 -14.99
CA LYS A 307 0.52 10.88 -16.24
C LYS A 307 1.62 9.86 -15.98
N VAL A 308 1.70 8.85 -16.85
CA VAL A 308 2.89 7.99 -16.94
C VAL A 308 4.03 8.82 -17.55
N VAL A 309 5.09 9.02 -16.78
CA VAL A 309 6.25 9.85 -17.17
C VAL A 309 7.47 9.02 -17.54
N ALA A 310 7.52 7.75 -17.14
CA ALA A 310 8.56 6.81 -17.52
C ALA A 310 8.03 5.36 -17.50
N THR A 311 8.70 4.48 -18.22
CA THR A 311 8.51 3.02 -18.14
C THR A 311 9.85 2.34 -18.25
N TRP A 312 10.22 1.55 -17.25
CA TRP A 312 11.47 0.81 -17.17
C TRP A 312 11.22 -0.67 -17.47
N PRO A 313 11.72 -1.22 -18.58
CA PRO A 313 11.59 -2.63 -18.87
C PRO A 313 12.46 -3.48 -17.93
N ILE A 314 11.98 -4.66 -17.52
CA ILE A 314 12.84 -5.63 -16.86
C ILE A 314 13.75 -6.27 -17.91
N PRO A 315 15.08 -6.24 -17.76
CA PRO A 315 16.01 -6.83 -18.72
C PRO A 315 15.75 -8.32 -18.96
N GLY A 316 15.66 -8.71 -20.23
CA GLY A 316 15.34 -10.09 -20.61
C GLY A 316 13.87 -10.49 -20.44
N GLY A 317 13.01 -9.55 -20.07
CA GLY A 317 11.65 -9.81 -19.61
C GLY A 317 11.64 -10.14 -18.12
N GLY A 318 10.47 -10.40 -17.54
CA GLY A 318 10.35 -10.72 -16.13
C GLY A 318 8.93 -10.50 -15.61
N SER A 319 8.75 -10.75 -14.33
CA SER A 319 7.44 -10.69 -13.68
C SER A 319 7.46 -9.90 -12.38
N PRO A 320 7.81 -8.58 -12.41
CA PRO A 320 7.79 -7.74 -11.22
C PRO A 320 6.37 -7.70 -10.63
N ASP A 321 6.27 -7.95 -9.34
CA ASP A 321 5.00 -8.20 -8.68
C ASP A 321 4.83 -7.28 -7.46
N MET A 322 5.05 -7.77 -6.26
CA MET A 322 4.80 -7.06 -5.02
C MET A 322 6.09 -6.71 -4.29
N GLY A 323 6.09 -5.59 -3.57
CA GLY A 323 7.29 -5.18 -2.84
C GLY A 323 7.18 -3.89 -2.04
N ASN A 324 8.29 -3.18 -1.92
CA ASN A 324 8.39 -1.90 -1.21
C ASN A 324 9.50 -1.00 -1.77
N VAL A 325 9.41 0.28 -1.47
CA VAL A 325 10.51 1.24 -1.65
C VAL A 325 11.42 1.22 -0.42
N SER A 326 12.75 1.27 -0.60
CA SER A 326 13.72 1.37 0.50
C SER A 326 13.50 2.62 1.37
N VAL A 327 14.07 2.62 2.58
CA VAL A 327 13.96 3.74 3.54
C VAL A 327 14.42 5.07 2.92
N ASP A 328 15.52 5.04 2.18
CA ASP A 328 16.10 6.22 1.53
C ASP A 328 15.44 6.60 0.20
N GLY A 329 14.45 5.83 -0.21
CA GLY A 329 13.70 6.05 -1.45
C GLY A 329 14.43 5.67 -2.73
N LYS A 330 15.67 5.16 -2.66
CA LYS A 330 16.54 4.96 -3.83
C LYS A 330 16.35 3.63 -4.53
N THR A 331 15.77 2.64 -3.85
CA THR A 331 15.58 1.31 -4.41
C THR A 331 14.15 0.86 -4.27
N LEU A 332 13.53 0.50 -5.38
CA LEU A 332 12.26 -0.23 -5.43
C LEU A 332 12.57 -1.72 -5.46
N TRP A 333 12.13 -2.43 -4.43
CA TRP A 333 12.27 -3.87 -4.29
C TRP A 333 10.99 -4.56 -4.71
N LEU A 334 11.06 -5.44 -5.71
CA LEU A 334 9.90 -6.19 -6.21
C LEU A 334 10.23 -7.67 -6.30
N SER A 335 9.30 -8.52 -5.89
CA SER A 335 9.37 -9.94 -6.18
C SER A 335 9.23 -10.17 -7.69
N GLY A 336 10.02 -11.06 -8.25
CA GLY A 336 9.88 -11.57 -9.62
C GLY A 336 9.16 -12.90 -9.57
N ARG A 337 7.82 -12.85 -9.50
CA ARG A 337 6.96 -13.96 -9.11
C ARG A 337 7.24 -15.26 -9.87
N PHE A 338 7.32 -15.19 -11.20
CA PHE A 338 7.51 -16.37 -12.05
C PHE A 338 8.99 -16.59 -12.43
N ASP A 339 9.89 -15.72 -11.95
CA ASP A 339 11.31 -15.78 -12.25
C ASP A 339 12.13 -16.30 -11.07
N ASN A 340 11.52 -16.42 -9.88
CA ASN A 340 12.15 -16.85 -8.63
C ASN A 340 13.33 -15.93 -8.24
N VAL A 341 13.14 -14.63 -8.41
CA VAL A 341 14.11 -13.60 -8.07
C VAL A 341 13.43 -12.48 -7.28
N VAL A 342 14.25 -11.63 -6.68
CA VAL A 342 13.85 -10.29 -6.25
C VAL A 342 14.58 -9.29 -7.13
N TYR A 343 13.86 -8.31 -7.66
CA TYR A 343 14.43 -7.17 -8.37
C TYR A 343 14.70 -6.03 -7.39
N ALA A 344 15.91 -5.50 -7.42
CA ALA A 344 16.27 -4.22 -6.80
C ALA A 344 16.45 -3.21 -7.92
N ILE A 345 15.56 -2.23 -7.99
CA ILE A 345 15.44 -1.27 -9.09
C ILE A 345 15.80 0.12 -8.58
N ASP A 346 16.78 0.77 -9.20
CA ASP A 346 17.12 2.15 -8.88
C ASP A 346 15.97 3.08 -9.27
N THR A 347 15.46 3.87 -8.33
CA THR A 347 14.27 4.70 -8.52
C THR A 347 14.50 5.95 -9.37
N THR A 348 15.75 6.25 -9.72
CA THR A 348 16.13 7.38 -10.57
C THR A 348 16.35 6.93 -12.00
N SER A 349 17.16 5.88 -12.19
CA SER A 349 17.58 5.40 -13.52
C SER A 349 16.69 4.27 -14.06
N GLY A 350 16.02 3.51 -13.19
CA GLY A 350 15.34 2.27 -13.53
C GLY A 350 16.29 1.07 -13.75
N GLU A 351 17.58 1.19 -13.39
CA GLU A 351 18.53 0.07 -13.45
C GLU A 351 18.07 -1.08 -12.56
N VAL A 352 18.10 -2.30 -13.08
CA VAL A 352 17.58 -3.49 -12.41
C VAL A 352 18.73 -4.44 -12.06
N ARG A 353 18.77 -4.87 -10.79
CA ARG A 353 19.57 -5.98 -10.30
C ARG A 353 18.66 -7.10 -9.84
N SER A 354 18.99 -8.35 -10.19
CA SER A 354 18.22 -9.52 -9.80
C SER A 354 18.94 -10.36 -8.77
N ILE A 355 18.23 -10.81 -7.74
CA ILE A 355 18.75 -11.63 -6.65
C ILE A 355 17.94 -12.93 -6.65
N PRO A 356 18.55 -14.11 -6.89
CA PRO A 356 17.85 -15.39 -6.82
C PRO A 356 17.28 -15.66 -5.43
N VAL A 357 16.02 -16.12 -5.36
CA VAL A 357 15.30 -16.48 -4.13
C VAL A 357 14.53 -17.79 -4.32
N GLY A 358 13.66 -18.13 -3.37
CA GLY A 358 12.82 -19.32 -3.40
C GLY A 358 11.76 -19.31 -4.52
N LYS A 359 10.91 -20.35 -4.53
CA LYS A 359 9.91 -20.55 -5.59
C LYS A 359 8.70 -19.64 -5.42
N GLU A 360 8.41 -18.90 -6.48
CA GLU A 360 7.23 -18.04 -6.60
C GLU A 360 7.17 -16.99 -5.46
N PRO A 361 8.17 -16.06 -5.35
CA PRO A 361 8.15 -14.99 -4.39
C PRO A 361 6.97 -14.05 -4.63
N HIS A 362 6.38 -13.49 -3.54
CA HIS A 362 5.22 -12.61 -3.64
C HIS A 362 5.39 -11.35 -2.78
N GLY A 363 4.53 -11.08 -1.85
CA GLY A 363 4.45 -9.85 -1.07
C GLY A 363 5.60 -9.63 -0.10
N LEU A 364 6.78 -9.32 -0.64
CA LEU A 364 7.97 -9.02 0.16
C LEU A 364 7.81 -7.72 0.96
N THR A 365 8.55 -7.63 2.06
CA THR A 365 8.66 -6.41 2.87
C THR A 365 10.12 -6.05 3.07
N VAL A 366 10.45 -4.78 2.76
CA VAL A 366 11.71 -4.14 3.17
C VAL A 366 11.52 -3.63 4.59
N TRP A 367 12.38 -3.98 5.51
CA TRP A 367 12.28 -3.57 6.90
C TRP A 367 13.61 -3.03 7.45
N PRO A 368 13.60 -2.01 8.34
CA PRO A 368 12.44 -1.24 8.77
C PRO A 368 11.88 -0.32 7.67
N GLN A 369 10.62 0.08 7.81
CA GLN A 369 9.95 1.04 6.95
C GLN A 369 9.80 2.38 7.68
N PRO A 370 9.91 3.53 6.98
CA PRO A 370 9.61 4.83 7.57
C PRO A 370 8.09 5.02 7.76
N GLY A 371 7.72 5.76 8.79
CA GLY A 371 6.35 5.99 9.21
C GLY A 371 6.17 5.72 10.69
N ARG A 372 5.08 6.20 11.26
CA ARG A 372 4.80 6.09 12.70
C ARG A 372 4.09 4.80 13.07
N TYR A 373 3.27 4.28 12.15
CA TYR A 373 2.48 3.07 12.32
C TYR A 373 2.21 2.42 10.95
N SER A 374 1.90 1.14 10.95
CA SER A 374 1.57 0.38 9.75
C SER A 374 0.07 0.24 9.59
N LEU A 375 -0.43 0.51 8.40
CA LEU A 375 -1.77 0.09 8.00
C LEU A 375 -1.77 -1.28 7.32
N GLY A 376 -0.61 -1.89 7.16
CA GLY A 376 -0.42 -3.25 6.68
C GLY A 376 0.46 -3.38 5.46
N HIS A 377 0.07 -4.26 4.59
CA HIS A 377 0.79 -4.77 3.45
C HIS A 377 1.40 -3.69 2.51
N THR A 378 2.56 -4.03 1.94
CA THR A 378 3.29 -3.28 0.89
C THR A 378 3.56 -1.80 1.20
N GLY A 379 4.08 -1.51 2.40
CA GLY A 379 4.50 -0.16 2.73
C GLY A 379 3.34 0.81 2.93
N ASN A 380 2.18 0.31 3.28
CA ASN A 380 1.03 1.13 3.66
C ASN A 380 1.26 1.74 5.06
N MET A 381 2.34 2.52 5.15
CA MET A 381 2.82 3.18 6.37
C MET A 381 2.29 4.60 6.44
N ARG A 382 2.05 5.06 7.66
CA ARG A 382 1.68 6.45 7.95
C ARG A 382 2.32 6.96 9.24
#